data_3566d301710d1efb9baf2ce1610ddae2
#
_entry.id   3566d301710d1efb9baf2ce1610ddae2
#
_cell.length_a   1.000
_cell.length_b   1.000
_cell.length_c   1.000
_cell.angle_alpha   90.00
_cell.angle_beta   90.00
_cell.angle_gamma   90.00
#
_symmetry.space_group_name_H-M   'P 1'
#
loop_
_entity.id
_entity.type
_entity.pdbx_description
1 polymer ?
#
loop_
_entity_poly.entity_id
_entity_poly.type
_entity_poly.pdbx_seq_one_letter_code
_entity_poly.pdbx_strand_id
1 'polypeptide(L)'
;MKKLLPGFMFLMLILAGCSSGSDFEINLKEAPKYKAGESYPVVIEVLQDGEPAAGLDFVAYLEMAKMDHGTIELEFEDKGNGVYESRVELPMAGEWIANIEGEGDGSAFEHVITFEVEKE
;
A
#
# COMPACT_ATOMS: atom_id res chain seq x y z
N MET A 1 -23.06 30.46 -23.15
CA MET A 1 -23.17 29.27 -23.28
C MET A 1 -21.95 28.50 -23.16
N LYS A 2 -21.12 28.56 -24.04
CA LYS A 2 -19.98 27.84 -23.98
C LYS A 2 -19.18 28.09 -22.78
N LYS A 3 -19.25 29.21 -22.20
CA LYS A 3 -18.45 29.48 -21.08
C LYS A 3 -18.74 28.59 -19.94
N LEU A 4 -19.85 28.01 -19.89
CA LEU A 4 -20.21 27.17 -18.81
C LEU A 4 -19.28 25.99 -18.68
N LEU A 5 -18.94 25.44 -19.78
CA LEU A 5 -18.12 24.27 -19.81
C LEU A 5 -16.78 24.43 -19.15
N PRO A 6 -16.05 25.44 -19.49
CA PRO A 6 -14.74 25.61 -18.88
C PRO A 6 -14.84 25.76 -17.38
N GLY A 7 -15.83 26.43 -16.94
CA GLY A 7 -15.99 26.63 -15.53
C GLY A 7 -16.26 25.31 -14.82
N PHE A 8 -16.99 24.51 -15.47
CA PHE A 8 -17.35 23.24 -14.91
C PHE A 8 -16.14 22.35 -14.78
N MET A 9 -15.32 22.34 -15.77
CA MET A 9 -14.15 21.51 -15.73
C MET A 9 -13.24 21.90 -14.62
N PHE A 10 -13.10 23.16 -14.40
CA PHE A 10 -12.26 23.66 -13.37
C PHE A 10 -12.65 23.11 -12.02
N LEU A 11 -13.91 22.96 -11.81
CA LEU A 11 -14.41 22.45 -10.56
C LEU A 11 -13.91 21.07 -10.27
N MET A 12 -13.78 20.26 -11.28
CA MET A 12 -13.31 18.89 -11.09
C MET A 12 -11.91 18.87 -10.56
N LEU A 13 -11.11 19.73 -11.07
CA LEU A 13 -9.72 19.76 -10.65
C LEU A 13 -9.59 20.12 -9.19
N ILE A 14 -10.43 20.97 -8.74
CA ILE A 14 -10.36 21.37 -7.36
C ILE A 14 -10.60 20.19 -6.45
N LEU A 15 -11.55 19.37 -6.81
CA LEU A 15 -11.83 18.20 -6.00
C LEU A 15 -10.64 17.31 -5.90
N ALA A 16 -9.99 17.11 -6.99
CA ALA A 16 -8.85 16.24 -6.99
C ALA A 16 -7.79 16.80 -6.07
N GLY A 17 -7.59 18.08 -6.10
CA GLY A 17 -6.58 18.66 -5.27
C GLY A 17 -6.90 18.57 -3.81
N CYS A 18 -8.15 18.63 -3.49
CA CYS A 18 -8.49 18.62 -2.11
C CYS A 18 -8.30 17.31 -1.46
N SER A 19 -8.24 16.29 -2.22
CA SER A 19 -8.26 15.05 -1.62
C SER A 19 -6.99 14.69 -1.06
N SER A 20 -6.08 15.29 -0.79
CA SER A 20 -5.07 14.78 -0.36
C SER A 20 -4.29 15.01 0.55
N GLY A 21 -3.93 14.52 1.34
CA GLY A 21 -3.00 14.46 2.21
C GLY A 21 -1.80 13.87 1.65
N SER A 22 -1.84 12.76 1.30
CA SER A 22 -0.70 12.07 0.78
C SER A 22 -0.92 11.80 -0.67
N ASP A 23 0.08 12.03 -1.47
CA ASP A 23 -0.03 11.78 -2.87
C ASP A 23 0.42 10.38 -3.24
N PHE A 24 0.69 9.55 -2.26
CA PHE A 24 1.18 8.21 -2.53
C PHE A 24 0.05 7.25 -2.83
N GLU A 25 0.23 6.45 -3.86
CA GLU A 25 -0.71 5.39 -4.19
C GLU A 25 0.04 4.08 -3.99
N ILE A 26 -0.54 3.16 -3.23
CA ILE A 26 0.12 1.90 -2.92
C ILE A 26 -0.74 0.75 -3.44
N ASN A 27 -0.15 -0.08 -4.28
CA ASN A 27 -0.84 -1.21 -4.88
C ASN A 27 -0.18 -2.51 -4.47
N LEU A 28 -0.96 -3.47 -4.02
CA LEU A 28 -0.42 -4.78 -3.68
C LEU A 28 -0.29 -5.58 -4.97
N LYS A 29 0.94 -5.85 -5.38
CA LYS A 29 1.19 -6.55 -6.62
C LYS A 29 1.22 -8.06 -6.43
N GLU A 30 1.69 -8.50 -5.26
CA GLU A 30 1.71 -9.93 -4.99
C GLU A 30 1.42 -10.14 -3.51
N ALA A 31 0.35 -10.86 -3.20
CA ALA A 31 -0.01 -11.17 -1.83
C ALA A 31 0.65 -12.47 -1.42
N PRO A 32 1.03 -12.61 -0.15
CA PRO A 32 1.61 -13.86 0.30
C PRO A 32 0.55 -14.93 0.39
N LYS A 33 0.99 -16.17 0.38
CA LYS A 33 0.09 -17.29 0.62
C LYS A 33 0.41 -17.89 1.97
N TYR A 34 -0.31 -18.92 2.34
CA TYR A 34 -0.06 -19.59 3.59
C TYR A 34 0.27 -21.05 3.37
N LYS A 35 1.38 -21.50 3.95
CA LYS A 35 1.71 -22.89 4.07
C LYS A 35 2.61 -22.99 5.30
N ALA A 36 2.30 -23.90 6.19
CA ALA A 36 3.01 -23.99 7.46
C ALA A 36 4.53 -24.13 7.26
N GLY A 37 5.28 -23.26 7.91
CA GLY A 37 6.73 -23.30 7.83
C GLY A 37 7.33 -22.68 6.60
N GLU A 38 6.51 -22.07 5.74
CA GLU A 38 7.00 -21.47 4.51
C GLU A 38 6.80 -19.97 4.50
N SER A 39 7.77 -19.24 3.93
CA SER A 39 7.60 -17.80 3.77
C SER A 39 7.31 -17.49 2.30
N TYR A 40 6.57 -16.42 2.07
CA TYR A 40 6.18 -16.03 0.73
C TYR A 40 6.43 -14.54 0.52
N PRO A 41 6.64 -14.13 -0.71
CA PRO A 41 6.91 -12.71 -0.97
C PRO A 41 5.65 -11.86 -0.85
N VAL A 42 5.85 -10.63 -0.43
CA VAL A 42 4.84 -9.60 -0.45
C VAL A 42 5.43 -8.49 -1.31
N VAL A 43 4.75 -8.14 -2.39
CA VAL A 43 5.27 -7.14 -3.31
C VAL A 43 4.27 -6.02 -3.44
N ILE A 44 4.71 -4.80 -3.22
CA ILE A 44 3.85 -3.64 -3.40
C ILE A 44 4.51 -2.67 -4.36
N GLU A 45 3.69 -1.86 -4.99
CA GLU A 45 4.15 -0.84 -5.88
C GLU A 45 3.71 0.49 -5.31
N VAL A 46 4.60 1.45 -5.20
CA VAL A 46 4.27 2.75 -4.66
C VAL A 46 4.47 3.79 -5.74
N LEU A 47 3.43 4.57 -5.99
CA LEU A 47 3.48 5.64 -6.96
C LEU A 47 3.23 6.96 -6.25
N GLN A 48 3.88 8.00 -6.73
CA GLN A 48 3.65 9.34 -6.22
C GLN A 48 3.30 10.20 -7.43
N ASP A 49 2.11 10.74 -7.45
CA ASP A 49 1.64 11.52 -8.59
C ASP A 49 1.72 10.73 -9.88
N GLY A 50 1.45 9.43 -9.80
CA GLY A 50 1.44 8.58 -10.98
C GLY A 50 2.79 8.07 -11.41
N GLU A 51 3.85 8.39 -10.70
CA GLU A 51 5.19 7.95 -11.06
C GLU A 51 5.81 7.10 -9.97
N PRO A 52 6.68 6.16 -10.33
CA PRO A 52 7.30 5.31 -9.33
C PRO A 52 8.01 6.11 -8.26
N ALA A 53 7.79 5.76 -7.02
CA ALA A 53 8.41 6.44 -5.89
C ALA A 53 9.57 5.62 -5.38
N ALA A 54 10.77 6.18 -5.41
CA ALA A 54 11.96 5.47 -5.01
C ALA A 54 12.45 5.95 -3.66
N GLY A 55 13.21 5.12 -2.98
CA GLY A 55 13.91 5.55 -1.78
C GLY A 55 13.03 5.80 -0.58
N LEU A 56 11.85 5.20 -0.54
CA LEU A 56 10.97 5.39 0.60
C LEU A 56 11.39 4.49 1.76
N ASP A 57 11.13 4.98 2.97
CA ASP A 57 11.45 4.22 4.16
C ASP A 57 10.14 3.95 4.88
N PHE A 58 9.70 2.70 4.89
CA PHE A 58 8.42 2.37 5.52
C PHE A 58 8.42 0.95 6.03
N VAL A 59 7.46 0.66 6.89
CA VAL A 59 7.23 -0.69 7.40
C VAL A 59 5.75 -0.98 7.27
N ALA A 60 5.42 -2.26 7.25
CA ALA A 60 4.02 -2.68 7.26
C ALA A 60 3.78 -3.52 8.49
N TYR A 61 2.64 -3.28 9.13
CA TYR A 61 2.22 -4.06 10.27
C TYR A 61 1.04 -4.90 9.82
N LEU A 62 1.20 -6.22 9.85
CA LEU A 62 0.17 -7.13 9.40
C LEU A 62 -0.58 -7.70 10.59
N GLU A 63 -1.91 -7.76 10.48
CA GLU A 63 -2.70 -8.39 11.50
C GLU A 63 -3.92 -9.01 10.85
N MET A 64 -4.50 -10.00 11.49
CA MET A 64 -5.68 -10.65 10.95
C MET A 64 -6.90 -9.80 11.21
N ALA A 65 -7.78 -9.73 10.22
CA ALA A 65 -8.93 -8.86 10.32
C ALA A 65 -9.95 -9.35 11.33
N LYS A 66 -10.08 -10.65 11.49
CA LYS A 66 -11.12 -11.20 12.32
C LYS A 66 -10.66 -11.94 13.55
N MET A 67 -9.39 -12.07 13.75
CA MET A 67 -8.86 -12.80 14.89
C MET A 67 -7.61 -12.11 15.35
N ASP A 68 -7.29 -12.23 16.62
CA ASP A 68 -6.12 -11.59 17.14
C ASP A 68 -4.99 -12.59 17.24
N HIS A 69 -4.08 -12.56 16.30
CA HIS A 69 -2.89 -13.39 16.32
C HIS A 69 -1.64 -12.51 16.44
N GLY A 70 -1.83 -11.30 16.96
CA GLY A 70 -0.72 -10.38 17.11
C GLY A 70 -0.43 -9.63 15.82
N THR A 71 0.65 -8.92 15.82
CA THR A 71 1.05 -8.07 14.70
C THR A 71 2.40 -8.52 14.20
N ILE A 72 2.55 -8.59 12.89
CA ILE A 72 3.82 -8.95 12.27
C ILE A 72 4.36 -7.71 11.58
N GLU A 73 5.57 -7.33 11.92
CA GLU A 73 6.18 -6.16 11.31
C GLU A 73 7.05 -6.59 10.13
N LEU A 74 6.85 -5.97 8.98
CA LEU A 74 7.62 -6.27 7.78
C LEU A 74 8.42 -5.06 7.34
N GLU A 75 9.67 -5.29 7.00
CA GLU A 75 10.50 -4.28 6.38
C GLU A 75 10.61 -4.62 4.91
N PHE A 76 10.63 -3.61 4.06
CA PHE A 76 10.64 -3.82 2.63
C PHE A 76 11.94 -3.36 2.00
N GLU A 77 12.29 -4.01 0.91
CA GLU A 77 13.49 -3.69 0.16
C GLU A 77 13.08 -3.04 -1.16
N ASP A 78 13.71 -1.93 -1.50
CA ASP A 78 13.43 -1.21 -2.73
C ASP A 78 14.04 -1.99 -3.90
N LYS A 79 13.18 -2.48 -4.79
CA LYS A 79 13.63 -3.27 -5.94
C LYS A 79 13.73 -2.45 -7.21
N GLY A 80 13.43 -1.16 -7.14
CA GLY A 80 13.49 -0.29 -8.31
C GLY A 80 12.11 -0.08 -8.90
N ASN A 81 11.95 1.02 -9.63
CA ASN A 81 10.71 1.36 -10.29
C ASN A 81 9.49 1.43 -9.37
N GLY A 82 9.70 1.82 -8.12
CA GLY A 82 8.59 1.94 -7.20
C GLY A 82 8.13 0.63 -6.63
N VAL A 83 8.88 -0.45 -6.86
CA VAL A 83 8.50 -1.77 -6.39
C VAL A 83 9.28 -2.11 -5.11
N TYR A 84 8.56 -2.58 -4.11
CA TYR A 84 9.16 -2.93 -2.82
C TYR A 84 8.74 -4.33 -2.45
N GLU A 85 9.67 -5.11 -1.91
CA GLU A 85 9.41 -6.50 -1.62
C GLU A 85 9.80 -6.89 -0.22
N SER A 86 9.01 -7.72 0.42
CA SER A 86 9.33 -8.32 1.70
C SER A 86 8.96 -9.79 1.63
N ARG A 87 9.27 -10.54 2.67
CA ARG A 87 8.86 -11.92 2.76
C ARG A 87 8.28 -12.15 4.14
N VAL A 88 7.27 -13.01 4.22
CA VAL A 88 6.61 -13.25 5.49
C VAL A 88 6.16 -14.70 5.58
N GLU A 89 6.27 -15.23 6.79
CA GLU A 89 5.74 -16.55 7.10
C GLU A 89 4.51 -16.29 7.96
N LEU A 90 3.34 -16.57 7.42
CA LEU A 90 2.09 -16.26 8.13
C LEU A 90 1.64 -17.45 8.96
N PRO A 91 0.94 -17.22 10.06
CA PRO A 91 0.44 -18.31 10.89
C PRO A 91 -0.79 -18.99 10.34
N MET A 92 -1.54 -18.33 9.45
CA MET A 92 -2.72 -18.95 8.87
C MET A 92 -3.24 -18.14 7.70
N ALA A 93 -4.10 -18.78 6.93
CA ALA A 93 -4.77 -18.14 5.81
C ALA A 93 -5.95 -17.32 6.33
N GLY A 94 -6.51 -16.48 5.49
CA GLY A 94 -7.68 -15.69 5.84
C GLY A 94 -7.51 -14.25 5.42
N GLU A 95 -8.32 -13.39 5.98
CA GLU A 95 -8.30 -11.98 5.65
C GLU A 95 -7.30 -11.25 6.54
N TRP A 96 -6.41 -10.51 5.93
CA TRP A 96 -5.36 -9.81 6.65
C TRP A 96 -5.39 -8.33 6.32
N ILE A 97 -4.92 -7.52 7.26
CA ILE A 97 -4.82 -6.09 7.09
C ILE A 97 -3.36 -5.71 7.20
N ALA A 98 -2.89 -4.90 6.26
CA ALA A 98 -1.54 -4.35 6.30
C ALA A 98 -1.64 -2.86 6.53
N ASN A 99 -1.07 -2.39 7.62
CA ASN A 99 -1.04 -0.98 7.93
C ASN A 99 0.38 -0.50 7.59
N ILE A 100 0.51 0.28 6.54
CA ILE A 100 1.81 0.71 6.02
C ILE A 100 2.08 2.12 6.52
N GLU A 101 3.21 2.31 7.20
CA GLU A 101 3.58 3.61 7.75
C GLU A 101 4.99 3.95 7.34
N GLY A 102 5.20 5.15 6.85
CA GLY A 102 6.53 5.51 6.42
C GLY A 102 6.70 6.98 6.15
N GLU A 103 7.81 7.31 5.54
CA GLU A 103 8.15 8.67 5.20
C GLU A 103 8.72 8.75 3.80
N GLY A 104 8.39 9.80 3.10
CA GLY A 104 8.94 10.07 1.80
C GLY A 104 8.86 11.55 1.52
N ASP A 105 9.89 12.10 0.90
CA ASP A 105 9.94 13.51 0.56
C ASP A 105 9.73 14.39 1.80
N GLY A 106 10.22 13.93 2.94
CA GLY A 106 10.10 14.72 4.16
C GLY A 106 8.72 14.69 4.77
N SER A 107 7.82 13.87 4.27
CA SER A 107 6.46 13.77 4.80
C SER A 107 6.16 12.37 5.23
N ALA A 108 5.40 12.23 6.31
CA ALA A 108 4.96 10.92 6.77
C ALA A 108 3.72 10.51 6.00
N PHE A 109 3.55 9.22 5.77
CA PHE A 109 2.35 8.72 5.14
C PHE A 109 1.90 7.43 5.80
N GLU A 110 0.63 7.13 5.64
CA GLU A 110 0.04 5.94 6.20
C GLU A 110 -0.99 5.41 5.22
N HIS A 111 -1.02 4.09 5.04
CA HIS A 111 -1.94 3.49 4.08
C HIS A 111 -2.34 2.11 4.58
N VAL A 112 -3.60 1.76 4.42
CA VAL A 112 -4.11 0.48 4.89
C VAL A 112 -4.58 -0.33 3.70
N ILE A 113 -4.13 -1.59 3.64
CA ILE A 113 -4.54 -2.50 2.59
C ILE A 113 -5.14 -3.73 3.25
N THR A 114 -6.25 -4.21 2.72
CA THR A 114 -6.85 -5.46 3.18
C THR A 114 -6.72 -6.46 2.05
N PHE A 115 -6.31 -7.67 2.38
CA PHE A 115 -6.12 -8.69 1.36
C PHE A 115 -6.41 -10.08 1.90
N GLU A 116 -6.66 -10.98 0.95
CA GLU A 116 -6.99 -12.35 1.31
C GLU A 116 -5.77 -13.22 1.13
N VAL A 117 -5.45 -14.06 2.11
CA VAL A 117 -4.34 -14.98 2.04
C VAL A 117 -4.90 -16.38 1.83
N GLU A 118 -4.50 -17.00 0.72
CA GLU A 118 -4.99 -18.31 0.38
C GLU A 118 -4.03 -19.39 0.81
N LYS A 119 -4.56 -20.58 1.06
CA LYS A 119 -3.75 -21.70 1.42
C LYS A 119 -3.08 -22.23 0.18
N GLU A 120 -1.82 -22.55 0.29
CA GLU A 120 -1.08 -23.08 -0.84
C GLU A 120 -1.37 -24.55 -1.02
#